data_ada786d16fdb597355059b5b652b37e1
#
_entry.id   ada786d16fdb597355059b5b652b37e1
#
_cell.length_a   1.000
_cell.length_b   1.000
_cell.length_c   1.000
_cell.angle_alpha   90.00
_cell.angle_beta   90.00
_cell.angle_gamma   90.00
#
_symmetry.space_group_name_H-M   'P 1'
#
loop_
_entity.id
_entity.type
_entity.pdbx_description
1 polymer ?
#
loop_
_entity_poly.entity_id
_entity_poly.type
_entity_poly.pdbx_seq_one_letter_code
_entity_poly.pdbx_strand_id
1 'polypeptide(L)'
;MRLEVIRVIDDEGRVTHPEREPKISGDDLRKLFRTILTVRLLDERMLRLQRQGRLGFYLSSLGEEATHIGAAHALRPGDWLYPAYREVGAALYRGYPLRTFMCQLFGNALDPVKGRQMPVHHSIRSLNFVSISSPVATQIPHAVGTAWAAKIQKKDDVAAAFFGEGGTSTPIFHTSLTFAGVFKVPAILICRNNGWAISVPRSVQTAAPTFAQKAVAYGVPGVLVDGNDILAMIHVTAEAAARGRRGEGATLIEARTYRRGAHSSSDDPSVYRDPAEPKEWERHDPLERFRKYLLAKNEVSADLEAQMRREILEEITDALQFAERQAPKPPLHSMFEDVYSDVPWHLREQQAALDAEIAKHGPKGGH
;
A
#
# COMPACT_ATOMS: atom_id res chain seq x y z
N MET A 1 -3.51 -29.92 2.58
CA MET A 1 -3.02 -29.62 1.20
C MET A 1 -1.89 -28.58 1.33
N ARG A 2 -0.69 -28.85 0.82
CA ARG A 2 0.42 -27.89 0.85
C ARG A 2 0.31 -27.01 -0.40
N LEU A 3 0.16 -25.68 -0.22
CA LEU A 3 0.15 -24.75 -1.35
C LEU A 3 1.58 -24.56 -1.86
N GLU A 4 1.74 -24.57 -3.18
CA GLU A 4 2.98 -24.20 -3.85
C GLU A 4 3.16 -22.69 -3.81
N VAL A 5 4.41 -22.21 -3.64
CA VAL A 5 4.75 -20.79 -3.75
C VAL A 5 4.92 -20.46 -5.23
N ILE A 6 4.01 -19.65 -5.76
CA ILE A 6 4.09 -19.19 -7.16
C ILE A 6 5.26 -18.22 -7.29
N ARG A 7 6.12 -18.46 -8.29
CA ARG A 7 7.27 -17.63 -8.68
C ARG A 7 7.35 -17.53 -10.18
N VAL A 8 8.00 -16.48 -10.67
CA VAL A 8 8.38 -16.30 -12.07
C VAL A 8 9.89 -16.16 -12.19
N ILE A 9 10.52 -15.37 -11.32
CA ILE A 9 11.97 -15.14 -11.29
C ILE A 9 12.59 -15.58 -9.97
N ASP A 10 13.86 -16.04 -10.04
CA ASP A 10 14.67 -16.31 -8.85
C ASP A 10 15.35 -15.02 -8.30
N ASP A 11 16.13 -15.16 -7.22
CA ASP A 11 16.82 -14.04 -6.57
C ASP A 11 17.92 -13.42 -7.47
N GLU A 12 18.34 -14.15 -8.52
CA GLU A 12 19.28 -13.65 -9.53
C GLU A 12 18.57 -13.03 -10.75
N GLY A 13 17.24 -12.87 -10.69
CA GLY A 13 16.44 -12.30 -11.76
C GLY A 13 16.25 -13.21 -12.98
N ARG A 14 16.60 -14.51 -12.87
CA ARG A 14 16.44 -15.47 -13.96
C ARG A 14 15.03 -16.02 -13.98
N VAL A 15 14.42 -16.07 -15.14
CA VAL A 15 13.09 -16.66 -15.32
C VAL A 15 13.15 -18.16 -15.07
N THR A 16 12.42 -18.62 -14.05
CA THR A 16 12.35 -20.05 -13.68
C THR A 16 11.04 -20.70 -14.12
N HIS A 17 10.00 -19.89 -14.37
CA HIS A 17 8.68 -20.34 -14.82
C HIS A 17 8.21 -19.48 -16.00
N PRO A 18 8.71 -19.71 -17.22
CA PRO A 18 8.40 -18.89 -18.38
C PRO A 18 6.92 -18.93 -18.77
N GLU A 19 6.21 -19.99 -18.44
CA GLU A 19 4.76 -20.10 -18.65
C GLU A 19 3.92 -19.14 -17.80
N ARG A 20 4.52 -18.62 -16.73
CA ARG A 20 3.90 -17.65 -15.81
C ARG A 20 4.43 -16.23 -16.03
N GLU A 21 5.44 -16.05 -16.91
CA GLU A 21 6.00 -14.73 -17.19
C GLU A 21 4.98 -13.85 -17.90
N PRO A 22 4.53 -12.72 -17.28
CA PRO A 22 3.55 -11.85 -17.89
C PRO A 22 4.17 -11.10 -19.09
N LYS A 23 3.39 -10.93 -20.16
CA LYS A 23 3.80 -10.13 -21.31
C LYS A 23 3.64 -8.66 -20.99
N ILE A 24 4.74 -7.98 -20.71
CA ILE A 24 4.79 -6.57 -20.33
C ILE A 24 5.63 -5.81 -21.35
N SER A 25 5.18 -4.61 -21.74
CA SER A 25 5.96 -3.75 -22.64
C SER A 25 7.24 -3.24 -21.94
N GLY A 26 8.30 -2.94 -22.72
CA GLY A 26 9.53 -2.35 -22.16
C GLY A 26 9.27 -1.04 -21.41
N ASP A 27 8.34 -0.21 -21.89
CA ASP A 27 7.95 1.04 -21.21
C ASP A 27 7.30 0.77 -19.86
N ASP A 28 6.42 -0.22 -19.77
CA ASP A 28 5.80 -0.61 -18.50
C ASP A 28 6.80 -1.24 -17.54
N LEU A 29 7.75 -2.06 -18.04
CA LEU A 29 8.84 -2.61 -17.25
C LEU A 29 9.70 -1.48 -16.65
N ARG A 30 10.08 -0.49 -17.44
CA ARG A 30 10.82 0.69 -16.98
C ARG A 30 10.00 1.54 -15.99
N LYS A 31 8.69 1.69 -16.22
CA LYS A 31 7.78 2.37 -15.29
C LYS A 31 7.68 1.66 -13.94
N LEU A 32 7.55 0.33 -13.95
CA LEU A 32 7.55 -0.50 -12.74
C LEU A 32 8.85 -0.30 -11.96
N PHE A 33 9.99 -0.39 -12.63
CA PHE A 33 11.31 -0.22 -12.01
C PHE A 33 11.49 1.19 -11.43
N ARG A 34 11.16 2.24 -12.22
CA ARG A 34 11.19 3.62 -11.74
C ARG A 34 10.31 3.82 -10.49
N THR A 35 9.14 3.16 -10.46
CA THR A 35 8.23 3.29 -9.30
C THR A 35 8.82 2.65 -8.05
N ILE A 36 9.39 1.42 -8.14
CA ILE A 36 10.04 0.77 -6.99
C ILE A 36 11.20 1.65 -6.51
N LEU A 37 12.02 2.14 -7.43
CA LEU A 37 13.16 3.00 -7.13
C LEU A 37 12.71 4.31 -6.46
N THR A 38 11.61 4.91 -6.94
CA THR A 38 11.02 6.12 -6.33
C THR A 38 10.60 5.85 -4.89
N VAL A 39 9.89 4.76 -4.63
CA VAL A 39 9.47 4.38 -3.26
C VAL A 39 10.68 4.19 -2.35
N ARG A 40 11.73 3.50 -2.83
CA ARG A 40 12.95 3.26 -2.06
C ARG A 40 13.64 4.58 -1.66
N LEU A 41 13.87 5.49 -2.62
CA LEU A 41 14.51 6.79 -2.38
C LEU A 41 13.64 7.71 -1.51
N LEU A 42 12.32 7.63 -1.71
CA LEU A 42 11.33 8.35 -0.91
C LEU A 42 11.37 7.89 0.56
N ASP A 43 11.32 6.59 0.81
CA ASP A 43 11.39 5.99 2.15
C ASP A 43 12.65 6.44 2.89
N GLU A 44 13.82 6.36 2.24
CA GLU A 44 15.08 6.82 2.82
C GLU A 44 15.05 8.30 3.17
N ARG A 45 14.48 9.14 2.30
CA ARG A 45 14.40 10.58 2.51
C ARG A 45 13.45 10.92 3.64
N MET A 46 12.25 10.31 3.67
CA MET A 46 11.22 10.58 4.68
C MET A 46 11.64 10.12 6.08
N LEU A 47 12.27 8.97 6.21
CA LEU A 47 12.81 8.50 7.49
C LEU A 47 13.90 9.45 8.03
N ARG A 48 14.76 9.99 7.15
CA ARG A 48 15.75 11.02 7.57
C ARG A 48 15.09 12.30 8.06
N LEU A 49 14.04 12.77 7.38
CA LEU A 49 13.28 13.97 7.79
C LEU A 49 12.55 13.75 9.12
N GLN A 50 12.02 12.56 9.33
CA GLN A 50 11.37 12.22 10.59
C GLN A 50 12.39 12.26 11.75
N ARG A 51 13.58 11.68 11.58
CA ARG A 51 14.66 11.74 12.59
C ARG A 51 15.16 13.16 12.87
N GLN A 52 14.99 14.07 11.92
CA GLN A 52 15.30 15.51 12.08
C GLN A 52 14.16 16.30 12.73
N GLY A 53 13.04 15.65 13.09
CA GLY A 53 11.84 16.30 13.63
C GLY A 53 11.04 17.12 12.62
N ARG A 54 11.38 17.07 11.33
CA ARG A 54 10.69 17.81 10.26
C ARG A 54 9.43 17.11 9.75
N LEU A 55 9.30 15.83 10.01
CA LEU A 55 8.13 15.02 9.70
C LEU A 55 7.69 14.28 10.96
N GLY A 56 6.40 14.37 11.31
CA GLY A 56 5.90 13.79 12.57
C GLY A 56 5.87 12.27 12.58
N PHE A 57 5.56 11.64 11.44
CA PHE A 57 5.36 10.20 11.33
C PHE A 57 5.61 9.69 9.91
N TYR A 58 6.18 8.48 9.79
CA TYR A 58 6.36 7.80 8.50
C TYR A 58 6.34 6.27 8.63
N LEU A 59 5.93 5.60 7.56
CA LEU A 59 5.89 4.15 7.43
C LEU A 59 6.58 3.76 6.11
N SER A 60 7.68 3.03 6.21
CA SER A 60 8.44 2.55 5.05
C SER A 60 7.82 1.29 4.45
N SER A 61 7.93 1.13 3.14
CA SER A 61 7.56 -0.09 2.40
C SER A 61 8.75 -1.01 2.13
N LEU A 62 9.90 -0.73 2.71
CA LEU A 62 11.17 -1.41 2.44
C LEU A 62 11.05 -2.94 2.53
N GLY A 63 11.24 -3.61 1.40
CA GLY A 63 11.14 -5.06 1.23
C GLY A 63 9.76 -5.56 0.77
N GLU A 64 8.75 -4.69 0.70
CA GLU A 64 7.36 -5.05 0.36
C GLU A 64 6.89 -4.41 -0.97
N GLU A 65 7.77 -3.66 -1.67
CA GLU A 65 7.40 -2.81 -2.81
C GLU A 65 6.80 -3.59 -3.98
N ALA A 66 7.33 -4.77 -4.29
CA ALA A 66 6.85 -5.60 -5.40
C ALA A 66 5.39 -6.02 -5.23
N THR A 67 4.96 -6.27 -3.99
CA THR A 67 3.62 -6.76 -3.68
C THR A 67 2.53 -5.78 -4.16
N HIS A 68 2.64 -4.51 -3.79
CA HIS A 68 1.58 -3.55 -4.10
C HIS A 68 1.76 -2.88 -5.47
N ILE A 69 3.01 -2.71 -5.95
CA ILE A 69 3.26 -2.14 -7.28
C ILE A 69 2.88 -3.15 -8.37
N GLY A 70 3.26 -4.43 -8.19
CA GLY A 70 2.87 -5.49 -9.12
C GLY A 70 1.36 -5.69 -9.20
N ALA A 71 0.68 -5.67 -8.05
CA ALA A 71 -0.78 -5.73 -8.01
C ALA A 71 -1.43 -4.52 -8.71
N ALA A 72 -0.90 -3.29 -8.49
CA ALA A 72 -1.44 -2.09 -9.14
C ALA A 72 -1.29 -2.11 -10.66
N HIS A 73 -0.18 -2.68 -11.18
CA HIS A 73 0.01 -2.87 -12.62
C HIS A 73 -1.01 -3.83 -13.23
N ALA A 74 -1.32 -4.92 -12.53
CA ALA A 74 -2.27 -5.94 -13.02
C ALA A 74 -3.73 -5.47 -13.03
N LEU A 75 -4.04 -4.38 -12.33
CA LEU A 75 -5.40 -3.86 -12.20
C LEU A 75 -5.65 -2.71 -13.19
N ARG A 76 -6.89 -2.62 -13.68
CA ARG A 76 -7.32 -1.54 -14.57
C ARG A 76 -7.47 -0.22 -13.82
N PRO A 77 -7.39 0.94 -14.49
CA PRO A 77 -7.62 2.23 -13.84
C PRO A 77 -8.98 2.35 -13.13
N GLY A 78 -10.03 1.70 -13.63
CA GLY A 78 -11.38 1.68 -13.04
C GLY A 78 -11.52 0.79 -11.80
N ASP A 79 -10.59 -0.15 -11.57
CA ASP A 79 -10.61 -1.03 -10.40
C ASP A 79 -10.31 -0.27 -9.11
N TRP A 80 -10.94 -0.69 -8.03
CA TRP A 80 -10.83 -0.04 -6.73
C TRP A 80 -9.69 -0.61 -5.89
N LEU A 81 -8.87 0.27 -5.29
CA LEU A 81 -7.83 -0.10 -4.34
C LEU A 81 -8.22 0.31 -2.92
N TYR A 82 -8.23 -0.65 -2.04
CA TYR A 82 -8.44 -0.50 -0.60
C TYR A 82 -7.12 -0.78 0.12
N PRO A 83 -6.25 0.25 0.26
CA PRO A 83 -4.94 0.08 0.86
C PRO A 83 -5.01 -0.07 2.39
N ALA A 84 -3.95 -0.64 2.96
CA ALA A 84 -3.58 -0.38 4.34
C ALA A 84 -2.85 0.98 4.40
N TYR A 85 -1.59 1.01 4.83
CA TYR A 85 -0.83 2.28 4.92
C TYR A 85 0.54 2.21 4.22
N ARG A 86 0.95 1.05 3.66
CA ARG A 86 2.25 0.89 2.98
C ARG A 86 2.17 0.87 1.46
N GLU A 87 0.99 1.01 0.89
CA GLU A 87 0.76 0.88 -0.54
C GLU A 87 0.98 2.18 -1.32
N VAL A 88 1.88 3.05 -0.84
CA VAL A 88 2.24 4.28 -1.54
C VAL A 88 2.73 4.03 -2.97
N GLY A 89 3.49 2.97 -3.19
CA GLY A 89 3.95 2.58 -4.52
C GLY A 89 2.81 2.26 -5.49
N ALA A 90 1.70 1.68 -5.00
CA ALA A 90 0.51 1.45 -5.82
C ALA A 90 -0.15 2.78 -6.24
N ALA A 91 -0.21 3.75 -5.34
CA ALA A 91 -0.74 5.08 -5.65
C ALA A 91 0.16 5.83 -6.66
N LEU A 92 1.48 5.82 -6.44
CA LEU A 92 2.46 6.44 -7.34
C LEU A 92 2.43 5.79 -8.73
N TYR A 93 2.36 4.45 -8.80
CA TYR A 93 2.24 3.73 -10.06
C TYR A 93 0.99 4.14 -10.85
N ARG A 94 -0.13 4.42 -10.17
CA ARG A 94 -1.38 4.94 -10.74
C ARG A 94 -1.36 6.43 -11.07
N GLY A 95 -0.24 7.13 -10.83
CA GLY A 95 -0.06 8.54 -11.17
C GLY A 95 -0.35 9.52 -10.04
N TYR A 96 -0.30 9.09 -8.77
CA TYR A 96 -0.40 10.01 -7.64
C TYR A 96 0.79 10.97 -7.63
N PRO A 97 0.57 12.30 -7.72
CA PRO A 97 1.68 13.25 -7.82
C PRO A 97 2.48 13.33 -6.52
N LEU A 98 3.82 13.31 -6.61
CA LEU A 98 4.72 13.44 -5.44
C LEU A 98 4.46 14.72 -4.63
N ARG A 99 4.14 15.84 -5.27
CA ARG A 99 3.77 17.08 -4.57
C ARG A 99 2.56 16.90 -3.68
N THR A 100 1.50 16.24 -4.19
CA THR A 100 0.28 15.97 -3.42
C THR A 100 0.55 14.97 -2.29
N PHE A 101 1.38 13.95 -2.57
CA PHE A 101 1.86 13.02 -1.54
C PHE A 101 2.56 13.76 -0.38
N MET A 102 3.50 14.67 -0.70
CA MET A 102 4.19 15.47 0.30
C MET A 102 3.25 16.41 1.05
N CYS A 103 2.29 17.03 0.38
CA CYS A 103 1.29 17.87 1.04
C CYS A 103 0.50 17.11 2.11
N GLN A 104 0.15 15.84 1.87
CA GLN A 104 -0.50 14.99 2.86
C GLN A 104 0.44 14.67 4.04
N LEU A 105 1.71 14.41 3.81
CA LEU A 105 2.67 14.15 4.89
C LEU A 105 2.85 15.36 5.82
N PHE A 106 2.75 16.58 5.29
CA PHE A 106 2.85 17.83 6.06
C PHE A 106 1.50 18.36 6.54
N GLY A 107 0.39 17.75 6.14
CA GLY A 107 -0.97 18.14 6.54
C GLY A 107 -1.32 19.59 6.16
N ASN A 108 -0.82 20.10 5.03
CA ASN A 108 -1.04 21.47 4.58
C ASN A 108 -2.39 21.63 3.83
N ALA A 109 -2.73 22.87 3.42
CA ALA A 109 -4.02 23.18 2.78
C ALA A 109 -4.20 22.51 1.41
N LEU A 110 -3.14 22.01 0.78
CA LEU A 110 -3.17 21.30 -0.51
C LEU A 110 -3.23 19.77 -0.34
N ASP A 111 -3.26 19.30 0.91
CA ASP A 111 -3.56 17.91 1.22
C ASP A 111 -5.02 17.60 0.84
N PRO A 112 -5.30 16.57 0.01
CA PRO A 112 -6.67 16.19 -0.34
C PRO A 112 -7.58 15.89 0.84
N VAL A 113 -7.01 15.50 2.00
CA VAL A 113 -7.74 15.27 3.25
C VAL A 113 -7.61 16.43 4.24
N LYS A 114 -7.06 17.58 3.80
CA LYS A 114 -6.98 18.84 4.56
C LYS A 114 -6.33 18.74 5.94
N GLY A 115 -5.30 17.89 6.07
CA GLY A 115 -4.61 17.66 7.35
C GLY A 115 -5.41 16.87 8.39
N ARG A 116 -6.55 16.27 8.02
CA ARG A 116 -7.44 15.53 8.94
C ARG A 116 -7.04 14.08 9.17
N GLN A 117 -6.04 13.58 8.44
CA GLN A 117 -5.51 12.24 8.57
C GLN A 117 -4.06 12.27 9.04
N MET A 118 -3.62 11.18 9.66
CA MET A 118 -2.20 11.01 9.96
C MET A 118 -1.36 11.01 8.67
N PRO A 119 -0.06 11.39 8.73
CA PRO A 119 0.84 11.18 7.60
C PRO A 119 0.76 9.75 7.07
N VAL A 120 0.96 9.57 5.77
CA VAL A 120 0.81 8.32 4.99
C VAL A 120 -0.62 7.74 4.92
N HIS A 121 -1.63 8.48 5.36
CA HIS A 121 -3.05 8.09 5.27
C HIS A 121 -3.73 8.84 4.12
N HIS A 122 -3.42 8.42 2.90
CA HIS A 122 -3.90 9.07 1.69
C HIS A 122 -5.34 8.69 1.33
N SER A 123 -6.01 9.58 0.60
CA SER A 123 -7.28 9.34 -0.07
C SER A 123 -7.23 9.98 -1.44
N ILE A 124 -7.42 9.20 -2.52
CA ILE A 124 -7.24 9.71 -3.89
C ILE A 124 -8.40 9.21 -4.76
N ARG A 125 -9.52 9.93 -4.69
CA ARG A 125 -10.76 9.55 -5.39
C ARG A 125 -10.57 9.38 -6.90
N SER A 126 -9.76 10.25 -7.52
CA SER A 126 -9.50 10.20 -8.98
C SER A 126 -8.77 8.93 -9.43
N LEU A 127 -8.14 8.22 -8.52
CA LEU A 127 -7.42 6.97 -8.79
C LEU A 127 -8.15 5.74 -8.23
N ASN A 128 -9.39 5.88 -7.75
CA ASN A 128 -10.12 4.84 -7.03
C ASN A 128 -9.27 4.24 -5.87
N PHE A 129 -8.42 5.06 -5.27
CA PHE A 129 -7.60 4.72 -4.12
C PHE A 129 -8.30 5.25 -2.87
N VAL A 130 -8.91 4.32 -2.12
CA VAL A 130 -9.81 4.65 -1.00
C VAL A 130 -9.03 5.13 0.21
N SER A 131 -9.65 5.96 1.02
CA SER A 131 -9.06 6.48 2.26
C SER A 131 -8.49 5.37 3.12
N ILE A 132 -7.24 5.53 3.51
CA ILE A 132 -6.57 4.62 4.42
C ILE A 132 -7.22 4.73 5.80
N SER A 133 -7.47 3.58 6.43
CA SER A 133 -7.98 3.45 7.79
C SER A 133 -6.95 2.74 8.66
N SER A 134 -6.59 3.35 9.82
CA SER A 134 -5.64 2.75 10.76
C SER A 134 -6.17 1.50 11.48
N PRO A 135 -7.48 1.38 11.85
CA PRO A 135 -8.01 0.15 12.41
C PRO A 135 -7.78 -1.05 11.50
N VAL A 136 -7.20 -2.11 12.08
CA VAL A 136 -6.74 -3.29 11.34
C VAL A 136 -7.89 -3.98 10.62
N ALA A 137 -7.69 -4.29 9.34
CA ALA A 137 -8.60 -5.04 8.46
C ALA A 137 -9.90 -4.29 8.05
N THR A 138 -10.12 -3.03 8.44
CA THR A 138 -11.33 -2.24 8.07
C THR A 138 -11.54 -2.18 6.55
N GLN A 139 -10.49 -2.12 5.76
CA GLN A 139 -10.54 -2.06 4.30
C GLN A 139 -11.11 -3.33 3.65
N ILE A 140 -11.05 -4.48 4.31
CA ILE A 140 -11.49 -5.76 3.74
C ILE A 140 -13.01 -5.77 3.47
N PRO A 141 -13.90 -5.51 4.46
CA PRO A 141 -15.33 -5.49 4.21
C PRO A 141 -15.74 -4.38 3.25
N HIS A 142 -15.04 -3.23 3.26
CA HIS A 142 -15.33 -2.15 2.32
C HIS A 142 -15.03 -2.57 0.87
N ALA A 143 -13.90 -3.25 0.62
CA ALA A 143 -13.58 -3.78 -0.70
C ALA A 143 -14.59 -4.86 -1.15
N VAL A 144 -14.96 -5.76 -0.24
CA VAL A 144 -15.98 -6.80 -0.50
C VAL A 144 -17.33 -6.16 -0.82
N GLY A 145 -17.76 -5.14 -0.08
CA GLY A 145 -18.98 -4.39 -0.34
C GLY A 145 -18.97 -3.67 -1.68
N THR A 146 -17.85 -3.01 -2.04
CA THR A 146 -17.68 -2.35 -3.35
C THR A 146 -17.71 -3.37 -4.50
N ALA A 147 -17.02 -4.49 -4.36
CA ALA A 147 -17.06 -5.57 -5.34
C ALA A 147 -18.49 -6.13 -5.50
N TRP A 148 -19.23 -6.25 -4.41
CA TRP A 148 -20.63 -6.69 -4.46
C TRP A 148 -21.52 -5.65 -5.17
N ALA A 149 -21.34 -4.37 -4.89
CA ALA A 149 -22.05 -3.30 -5.58
C ALA A 149 -21.77 -3.30 -7.10
N ALA A 150 -20.50 -3.48 -7.50
CA ALA A 150 -20.12 -3.63 -8.91
C ALA A 150 -20.87 -4.81 -9.57
N LYS A 151 -20.91 -5.96 -8.89
CA LYS A 151 -21.65 -7.15 -9.36
C LYS A 151 -23.14 -6.88 -9.53
N ILE A 152 -23.80 -6.24 -8.55
CA ILE A 152 -25.23 -5.88 -8.62
C ILE A 152 -25.48 -4.92 -9.79
N GLN A 153 -24.58 -3.97 -10.00
CA GLN A 153 -24.66 -2.99 -11.09
C GLN A 153 -24.22 -3.55 -12.45
N LYS A 154 -23.85 -4.85 -12.52
CA LYS A 154 -23.34 -5.51 -13.73
C LYS A 154 -22.12 -4.82 -14.34
N LYS A 155 -21.27 -4.20 -13.50
CA LYS A 155 -19.97 -3.67 -13.87
C LYS A 155 -18.92 -4.77 -13.81
N ASP A 156 -17.88 -4.65 -14.61
CA ASP A 156 -16.76 -5.60 -14.63
C ASP A 156 -15.57 -5.14 -13.76
N ASP A 157 -15.78 -4.12 -12.91
CA ASP A 157 -14.78 -3.65 -11.96
C ASP A 157 -14.53 -4.68 -10.85
N VAL A 158 -13.28 -4.76 -10.40
CA VAL A 158 -12.90 -5.52 -9.23
C VAL A 158 -12.45 -4.58 -8.11
N ALA A 159 -12.49 -5.05 -6.87
CA ALA A 159 -11.97 -4.33 -5.73
C ALA A 159 -10.85 -5.13 -5.05
N ALA A 160 -9.66 -4.53 -4.93
CA ALA A 160 -8.50 -5.13 -4.29
C ALA A 160 -8.27 -4.52 -2.90
N ALA A 161 -8.24 -5.33 -1.84
CA ALA A 161 -7.87 -4.92 -0.49
C ALA A 161 -6.49 -5.43 -0.13
N PHE A 162 -5.64 -4.53 0.38
CA PHE A 162 -4.33 -4.87 0.92
C PHE A 162 -4.36 -4.84 2.44
N PHE A 163 -3.77 -5.83 3.08
CA PHE A 163 -3.67 -5.89 4.55
C PHE A 163 -2.47 -6.75 4.96
N GLY A 164 -1.93 -6.47 6.14
CA GLY A 164 -0.90 -7.33 6.75
C GLY A 164 -1.51 -8.62 7.30
N GLU A 165 -0.68 -9.64 7.53
CA GLU A 165 -1.13 -10.95 8.02
C GLU A 165 -1.84 -10.88 9.38
N GLY A 166 -1.49 -9.89 10.22
CA GLY A 166 -2.21 -9.63 11.48
C GLY A 166 -3.70 -9.35 11.30
N GLY A 167 -4.09 -8.79 10.13
CA GLY A 167 -5.50 -8.60 9.77
C GLY A 167 -6.30 -9.89 9.73
N THR A 168 -5.66 -11.02 9.46
CA THR A 168 -6.33 -12.34 9.40
C THR A 168 -6.74 -12.88 10.77
N SER A 169 -6.34 -12.22 11.86
CA SER A 169 -6.74 -12.57 13.22
C SER A 169 -7.97 -11.82 13.70
N THR A 170 -8.49 -10.90 12.89
CA THR A 170 -9.66 -10.08 13.25
C THR A 170 -10.97 -10.76 12.84
N PRO A 171 -12.07 -10.62 13.64
CA PRO A 171 -13.38 -11.15 13.26
C PRO A 171 -13.85 -10.64 11.88
N ILE A 172 -13.52 -9.39 11.54
CA ILE A 172 -13.96 -8.76 10.29
C ILE A 172 -13.35 -9.41 9.04
N PHE A 173 -12.14 -9.98 9.12
CA PHE A 173 -11.56 -10.78 8.05
C PHE A 173 -12.42 -12.02 7.75
N HIS A 174 -12.81 -12.76 8.79
CA HIS A 174 -13.58 -13.99 8.67
C HIS A 174 -14.99 -13.74 8.13
N THR A 175 -15.68 -12.72 8.65
CA THR A 175 -17.00 -12.35 8.17
C THR A 175 -16.98 -11.84 6.72
N SER A 176 -15.96 -11.09 6.34
CA SER A 176 -15.76 -10.62 4.96
C SER A 176 -15.53 -11.76 3.97
N LEU A 177 -14.72 -12.77 4.34
CA LEU A 177 -14.49 -13.94 3.51
C LEU A 177 -15.74 -14.80 3.38
N THR A 178 -16.51 -14.98 4.46
CA THR A 178 -17.81 -15.66 4.41
C THR A 178 -18.73 -15.01 3.37
N PHE A 179 -18.88 -13.68 3.47
CA PHE A 179 -19.69 -12.90 2.54
C PHE A 179 -19.16 -13.00 1.10
N ALA A 180 -17.85 -12.85 0.92
CA ALA A 180 -17.21 -12.91 -0.39
C ALA A 180 -17.40 -14.27 -1.08
N GLY A 181 -17.31 -15.36 -0.32
CA GLY A 181 -17.53 -16.73 -0.83
C GLY A 181 -18.99 -17.00 -1.21
N VAL A 182 -19.93 -16.68 -0.31
CA VAL A 182 -21.37 -16.91 -0.54
C VAL A 182 -21.88 -16.13 -1.75
N PHE A 183 -21.55 -14.86 -1.86
CA PHE A 183 -22.04 -13.99 -2.94
C PHE A 183 -21.15 -13.99 -4.19
N LYS A 184 -20.02 -14.72 -4.18
CA LYS A 184 -19.06 -14.78 -5.29
C LYS A 184 -18.74 -13.38 -5.83
N VAL A 185 -18.33 -12.47 -4.94
CA VAL A 185 -18.02 -11.09 -5.30
C VAL A 185 -16.66 -10.98 -5.99
N PRO A 186 -16.44 -10.07 -6.94
CA PRO A 186 -15.16 -9.89 -7.63
C PRO A 186 -14.14 -9.12 -6.76
N ALA A 187 -13.82 -9.66 -5.58
CA ALA A 187 -12.84 -9.08 -4.66
C ALA A 187 -11.50 -9.82 -4.71
N ILE A 188 -10.40 -9.06 -4.62
CA ILE A 188 -9.05 -9.58 -4.53
C ILE A 188 -8.49 -9.20 -3.17
N LEU A 189 -8.27 -10.17 -2.30
CA LEU A 189 -7.82 -9.96 -0.93
C LEU A 189 -6.33 -10.28 -0.86
N ILE A 190 -5.48 -9.26 -0.75
CA ILE A 190 -4.02 -9.37 -0.79
C ILE A 190 -3.47 -9.26 0.63
N CYS A 191 -3.18 -10.41 1.23
CA CYS A 191 -2.53 -10.55 2.52
C CYS A 191 -1.01 -10.44 2.34
N ARG A 192 -0.41 -9.31 2.73
CA ARG A 192 1.05 -9.14 2.77
C ARG A 192 1.57 -9.81 4.04
N ASN A 193 2.02 -11.06 3.89
CA ASN A 193 2.70 -11.78 4.97
C ASN A 193 4.17 -11.32 5.00
N ASN A 194 4.44 -10.29 5.79
CA ASN A 194 5.78 -9.74 5.96
C ASN A 194 6.49 -10.27 7.23
N GLY A 195 5.94 -11.30 7.83
CA GLY A 195 6.49 -12.00 9.01
C GLY A 195 6.10 -11.41 10.37
N TRP A 196 5.61 -10.17 10.41
CA TRP A 196 5.45 -9.43 11.65
C TRP A 196 4.20 -8.54 11.69
N ALA A 197 3.28 -8.85 12.59
CA ALA A 197 2.18 -7.93 12.95
C ALA A 197 2.67 -6.99 14.07
N ILE A 198 3.23 -5.82 13.70
CA ILE A 198 4.00 -4.92 14.58
C ILE A 198 5.16 -5.69 15.22
N SER A 199 4.99 -6.17 16.48
CA SER A 199 5.97 -6.92 17.26
C SER A 199 5.62 -8.40 17.40
N VAL A 200 4.51 -8.86 16.80
CA VAL A 200 4.04 -10.25 16.92
C VAL A 200 4.51 -11.05 15.71
N PRO A 201 5.38 -12.06 15.88
CA PRO A 201 5.87 -12.88 14.77
C PRO A 201 4.79 -13.80 14.23
N ARG A 202 4.89 -14.15 12.94
CA ARG A 202 3.95 -15.05 12.27
C ARG A 202 3.70 -16.35 13.02
N SER A 203 4.71 -16.90 13.68
CA SER A 203 4.65 -18.20 14.38
C SER A 203 3.61 -18.26 15.49
N VAL A 204 3.23 -17.11 16.07
CA VAL A 204 2.21 -17.04 17.14
C VAL A 204 0.88 -16.41 16.67
N GLN A 205 0.75 -16.10 15.37
CA GLN A 205 -0.49 -15.53 14.83
C GLN A 205 -1.46 -16.61 14.32
N THR A 206 -0.96 -17.75 13.88
CA THR A 206 -1.79 -18.82 13.31
C THR A 206 -1.06 -20.18 13.35
N ALA A 207 -1.82 -21.24 13.66
CA ALA A 207 -1.37 -22.61 13.51
C ALA A 207 -1.48 -23.12 12.04
N ALA A 208 -2.19 -22.40 11.15
CA ALA A 208 -2.27 -22.78 9.76
C ALA A 208 -0.89 -22.67 9.09
N PRO A 209 -0.50 -23.62 8.23
CA PRO A 209 0.78 -23.57 7.50
C PRO A 209 0.95 -22.31 6.65
N THR A 210 -0.14 -21.79 6.10
CA THR A 210 -0.17 -20.54 5.32
C THR A 210 -1.45 -19.75 5.63
N PHE A 211 -1.43 -18.43 5.46
CA PHE A 211 -2.63 -17.60 5.58
C PHE A 211 -3.59 -17.83 4.41
N ALA A 212 -3.07 -18.15 3.22
CA ALA A 212 -3.88 -18.48 2.05
C ALA A 212 -4.81 -19.69 2.28
N GLN A 213 -4.40 -20.66 3.11
CA GLN A 213 -5.23 -21.82 3.46
C GLN A 213 -6.49 -21.46 4.25
N LYS A 214 -6.51 -20.30 4.94
CA LYS A 214 -7.72 -19.84 5.64
C LYS A 214 -8.90 -19.63 4.67
N ALA A 215 -8.64 -19.31 3.41
CA ALA A 215 -9.68 -19.09 2.38
C ALA A 215 -10.51 -20.34 2.11
N VAL A 216 -9.93 -21.53 2.25
CA VAL A 216 -10.60 -22.81 1.96
C VAL A 216 -11.89 -22.98 2.78
N ALA A 217 -11.88 -22.55 4.03
CA ALA A 217 -13.04 -22.63 4.92
C ALA A 217 -14.25 -21.80 4.44
N TYR A 218 -14.04 -20.86 3.52
CA TYR A 218 -15.04 -19.94 2.99
C TYR A 218 -15.41 -20.22 1.52
N GLY A 219 -14.89 -21.31 0.94
CA GLY A 219 -15.09 -21.61 -0.49
C GLY A 219 -14.40 -20.61 -1.42
N VAL A 220 -13.40 -19.88 -0.93
CA VAL A 220 -12.60 -18.92 -1.69
C VAL A 220 -11.26 -19.56 -2.03
N PRO A 221 -10.75 -19.48 -3.28
CA PRO A 221 -9.43 -19.96 -3.59
C PRO A 221 -8.36 -19.14 -2.86
N GLY A 222 -7.39 -19.84 -2.27
CA GLY A 222 -6.22 -19.27 -1.66
C GLY A 222 -4.98 -19.50 -2.55
N VAL A 223 -4.23 -18.44 -2.83
CA VAL A 223 -3.01 -18.44 -3.64
C VAL A 223 -1.84 -18.01 -2.76
N LEU A 224 -0.74 -18.76 -2.83
CA LEU A 224 0.51 -18.42 -2.15
C LEU A 224 1.54 -17.98 -3.18
N VAL A 225 2.07 -16.76 -3.07
CA VAL A 225 3.00 -16.17 -4.02
C VAL A 225 4.23 -15.61 -3.32
N ASP A 226 5.37 -15.62 -4.01
CA ASP A 226 6.55 -14.86 -3.61
C ASP A 226 6.28 -13.36 -3.80
N GLY A 227 6.02 -12.65 -2.69
CA GLY A 227 5.69 -11.23 -2.69
C GLY A 227 6.85 -10.30 -3.07
N ASN A 228 8.08 -10.82 -3.15
CA ASN A 228 9.26 -10.09 -3.60
C ASN A 228 9.54 -10.28 -5.11
N ASP A 229 8.76 -11.14 -5.76
CA ASP A 229 8.77 -11.33 -7.22
C ASP A 229 7.62 -10.51 -7.84
N ILE A 230 7.97 -9.34 -8.40
CA ILE A 230 6.97 -8.44 -8.98
C ILE A 230 6.22 -9.07 -10.17
N LEU A 231 6.89 -9.93 -10.96
CA LEU A 231 6.25 -10.60 -12.10
C LEU A 231 5.25 -11.65 -11.63
N ALA A 232 5.57 -12.39 -10.56
CA ALA A 232 4.64 -13.32 -9.93
C ALA A 232 3.43 -12.59 -9.32
N MET A 233 3.65 -11.42 -8.68
CA MET A 233 2.55 -10.60 -8.16
C MET A 233 1.63 -10.09 -9.27
N ILE A 234 2.19 -9.67 -10.40
CA ILE A 234 1.42 -9.27 -11.59
C ILE A 234 0.60 -10.46 -12.11
N HIS A 235 1.24 -11.62 -12.29
CA HIS A 235 0.59 -12.83 -12.79
C HIS A 235 -0.62 -13.23 -11.92
N VAL A 236 -0.42 -13.44 -10.62
CA VAL A 236 -1.50 -13.92 -9.74
C VAL A 236 -2.62 -12.89 -9.55
N THR A 237 -2.29 -11.59 -9.57
CA THR A 237 -3.30 -10.54 -9.44
C THR A 237 -4.13 -10.42 -10.72
N ALA A 238 -3.51 -10.55 -11.91
CA ALA A 238 -4.21 -10.55 -13.18
C ALA A 238 -5.17 -11.75 -13.30
N GLU A 239 -4.73 -12.95 -12.88
CA GLU A 239 -5.60 -14.13 -12.83
C GLU A 239 -6.76 -13.96 -11.87
N ALA A 240 -6.51 -13.43 -10.67
CA ALA A 240 -7.55 -13.15 -9.69
C ALA A 240 -8.58 -12.12 -10.21
N ALA A 241 -8.11 -11.07 -10.89
CA ALA A 241 -8.96 -10.07 -11.50
C ALA A 241 -9.82 -10.67 -12.65
N ALA A 242 -9.18 -11.45 -13.52
CA ALA A 242 -9.89 -12.14 -14.60
C ALA A 242 -10.96 -13.10 -14.06
N ARG A 243 -10.63 -13.87 -13.02
CA ARG A 243 -11.54 -14.75 -12.31
C ARG A 243 -12.75 -13.98 -11.75
N GLY A 244 -12.49 -12.86 -11.07
CA GLY A 244 -13.54 -11.99 -10.53
C GLY A 244 -14.49 -11.48 -11.61
N ARG A 245 -13.94 -11.01 -12.73
CA ARG A 245 -14.73 -10.51 -13.88
C ARG A 245 -15.58 -11.58 -14.56
N ARG A 246 -15.13 -12.84 -14.56
CA ARG A 246 -15.96 -13.98 -15.05
C ARG A 246 -17.06 -14.39 -14.08
N GLY A 247 -17.18 -13.72 -12.90
CA GLY A 247 -18.19 -14.04 -11.90
C GLY A 247 -17.87 -15.28 -11.05
N GLU A 248 -16.62 -15.77 -11.09
CA GLU A 248 -16.18 -16.94 -10.34
C GLU A 248 -15.88 -16.64 -8.86
N GLY A 249 -15.94 -15.36 -8.47
CA GLY A 249 -15.86 -14.93 -7.09
C GLY A 249 -14.47 -14.39 -6.67
N ALA A 250 -14.31 -14.22 -5.36
CA ALA A 250 -13.11 -13.65 -4.76
C ALA A 250 -11.89 -14.58 -4.80
N THR A 251 -10.71 -14.00 -4.59
CA THR A 251 -9.45 -14.73 -4.41
C THR A 251 -8.69 -14.13 -3.21
N LEU A 252 -8.19 -14.98 -2.31
CA LEU A 252 -7.23 -14.59 -1.28
C LEU A 252 -5.81 -14.88 -1.76
N ILE A 253 -4.99 -13.85 -1.89
CA ILE A 253 -3.58 -13.95 -2.25
C ILE A 253 -2.74 -13.72 -0.98
N GLU A 254 -1.95 -14.71 -0.57
CA GLU A 254 -0.89 -14.51 0.42
C GLU A 254 0.40 -14.20 -0.31
N ALA A 255 0.86 -12.96 -0.23
CA ALA A 255 2.14 -12.51 -0.73
C ALA A 255 3.19 -12.64 0.39
N ARG A 256 4.05 -13.67 0.28
CA ARG A 256 5.17 -13.84 1.21
C ARG A 256 6.26 -12.83 0.89
N THR A 257 6.48 -11.93 1.82
CA THR A 257 7.49 -10.88 1.76
C THR A 257 8.12 -10.70 3.14
N TYR A 258 8.89 -9.63 3.34
CA TYR A 258 9.47 -9.34 4.64
C TYR A 258 9.61 -7.85 4.88
N ARG A 259 9.13 -7.39 6.05
CA ARG A 259 9.31 -6.01 6.49
C ARG A 259 10.75 -5.80 6.98
N ARG A 260 11.63 -5.28 6.13
CA ARG A 260 13.04 -5.06 6.48
C ARG A 260 13.24 -3.90 7.45
N GLY A 261 12.39 -2.88 7.39
CA GLY A 261 12.40 -1.73 8.30
C GLY A 261 11.68 -1.97 9.63
N ALA A 262 11.64 -0.94 10.46
CA ALA A 262 10.76 -0.86 11.63
C ALA A 262 9.28 -0.85 11.19
N HIS A 263 8.36 -1.10 12.13
CA HIS A 263 6.93 -1.00 11.82
C HIS A 263 6.54 0.41 11.40
N SER A 264 7.01 1.40 12.13
CA SER A 264 6.86 2.82 11.84
C SER A 264 8.10 3.59 12.32
N SER A 265 8.13 4.90 12.05
CA SER A 265 9.19 5.76 12.56
C SER A 265 9.20 5.91 14.10
N SER A 266 8.14 5.45 14.79
CA SER A 266 8.02 5.45 16.25
C SER A 266 8.28 4.07 16.88
N ASP A 267 8.70 3.07 16.07
CA ASP A 267 8.94 1.70 16.48
C ASP A 267 10.44 1.39 16.58
N ASP A 268 10.81 0.62 17.62
CA ASP A 268 12.15 0.07 17.77
C ASP A 268 12.11 -1.47 17.64
N PRO A 269 12.45 -2.01 16.47
CA PRO A 269 12.39 -3.46 16.25
C PRO A 269 13.47 -4.25 17.04
N SER A 270 14.49 -3.60 17.60
CA SER A 270 15.56 -4.27 18.32
C SER A 270 15.07 -4.96 19.62
N VAL A 271 13.92 -4.52 20.15
CA VAL A 271 13.33 -5.08 21.37
C VAL A 271 12.55 -6.39 21.13
N TYR A 272 12.24 -6.74 19.88
CA TYR A 272 11.42 -7.93 19.60
C TYR A 272 11.90 -8.78 18.42
N ARG A 273 12.86 -8.29 17.61
CA ARG A 273 13.30 -8.95 16.38
C ARG A 273 14.82 -9.06 16.32
N ASP A 274 15.31 -10.27 15.97
CA ASP A 274 16.74 -10.48 15.73
C ASP A 274 17.22 -9.64 14.54
N PRO A 275 18.26 -8.81 14.69
CA PRO A 275 18.83 -8.02 13.61
C PRO A 275 19.44 -8.86 12.46
N ALA A 276 19.63 -10.16 12.63
CA ALA A 276 20.06 -11.07 11.58
C ALA A 276 18.94 -11.32 10.54
N GLU A 277 17.66 -11.35 10.96
CA GLU A 277 16.53 -11.61 10.06
C GLU A 277 16.45 -10.64 8.88
N PRO A 278 16.47 -9.30 9.06
CA PRO A 278 16.42 -8.37 7.93
C PRO A 278 17.60 -8.53 6.97
N LYS A 279 18.79 -8.90 7.48
CA LYS A 279 19.99 -9.15 6.65
C LYS A 279 19.83 -10.41 5.80
N GLU A 280 19.25 -11.46 6.37
CA GLU A 280 18.96 -12.68 5.61
C GLU A 280 18.03 -12.40 4.43
N TRP A 281 17.03 -11.51 4.62
CA TRP A 281 16.09 -11.12 3.59
C TRP A 281 16.65 -10.13 2.57
N GLU A 282 17.87 -9.60 2.73
CA GLU A 282 18.53 -8.74 1.71
C GLU A 282 18.73 -9.45 0.39
N ARG A 283 19.02 -10.75 0.40
CA ARG A 283 19.15 -11.56 -0.84
C ARG A 283 17.85 -11.64 -1.65
N HIS A 284 16.69 -11.44 -0.99
CA HIS A 284 15.37 -11.47 -1.60
C HIS A 284 14.83 -10.06 -1.91
N ASP A 285 15.70 -9.03 -1.92
CA ASP A 285 15.29 -7.65 -2.15
C ASP A 285 14.55 -7.50 -3.48
N PRO A 286 13.28 -7.00 -3.49
CA PRO A 286 12.48 -6.92 -4.71
C PRO A 286 13.06 -5.98 -5.77
N LEU A 287 13.72 -4.87 -5.36
CA LEU A 287 14.35 -3.94 -6.28
C LEU A 287 15.54 -4.59 -6.98
N GLU A 288 16.46 -5.23 -6.22
CA GLU A 288 17.65 -5.86 -6.79
C GLU A 288 17.31 -7.06 -7.68
N ARG A 289 16.31 -7.87 -7.27
CA ARG A 289 15.82 -8.99 -8.06
C ARG A 289 15.27 -8.52 -9.41
N PHE A 290 14.41 -7.50 -9.39
CA PHE A 290 13.82 -6.96 -10.63
C PHE A 290 14.85 -6.23 -11.49
N ARG A 291 15.81 -5.52 -10.87
CA ARG A 291 16.95 -4.89 -11.54
C ARG A 291 17.77 -5.92 -12.35
N LYS A 292 18.13 -7.04 -11.73
CA LYS A 292 18.88 -8.12 -12.40
C LYS A 292 18.11 -8.67 -13.60
N TYR A 293 16.79 -8.91 -13.44
CA TYR A 293 15.93 -9.34 -14.55
C TYR A 293 15.94 -8.34 -15.72
N LEU A 294 15.80 -7.05 -15.43
CA LEU A 294 15.76 -6.00 -16.46
C LEU A 294 17.10 -5.82 -17.17
N LEU A 295 18.21 -5.94 -16.45
CA LEU A 295 19.55 -5.95 -17.05
C LEU A 295 19.73 -7.13 -18.02
N ALA A 296 19.29 -8.32 -17.62
CA ALA A 296 19.36 -9.51 -18.48
C ALA A 296 18.47 -9.40 -19.74
N LYS A 297 17.37 -8.64 -19.66
CA LYS A 297 16.47 -8.36 -20.79
C LYS A 297 16.91 -7.13 -21.60
N ASN A 298 17.99 -6.43 -21.23
CA ASN A 298 18.44 -5.15 -21.82
C ASN A 298 17.38 -4.02 -21.77
N GLU A 299 16.46 -4.06 -20.78
CA GLU A 299 15.43 -3.04 -20.59
C GLU A 299 15.92 -1.85 -19.75
N VAL A 300 16.95 -2.06 -18.93
CA VAL A 300 17.62 -1.02 -18.12
C VAL A 300 19.12 -1.21 -18.27
N SER A 301 19.86 -0.10 -18.31
CA SER A 301 21.33 -0.07 -18.19
C SER A 301 21.75 0.63 -16.90
N ALA A 302 23.02 0.51 -16.51
CA ALA A 302 23.57 1.22 -15.36
C ALA A 302 23.44 2.76 -15.52
N ASP A 303 23.66 3.26 -16.75
CA ASP A 303 23.55 4.71 -17.03
C ASP A 303 22.10 5.19 -16.95
N LEU A 304 21.15 4.42 -17.49
CA LEU A 304 19.72 4.73 -17.40
C LEU A 304 19.23 4.71 -15.93
N GLU A 305 19.66 3.73 -15.13
CA GLU A 305 19.36 3.69 -13.70
C GLU A 305 19.94 4.91 -12.98
N ALA A 306 21.19 5.26 -13.25
CA ALA A 306 21.83 6.43 -12.65
C ALA A 306 21.10 7.74 -13.03
N GLN A 307 20.61 7.85 -14.26
CA GLN A 307 19.79 8.96 -14.70
C GLN A 307 18.45 8.98 -13.94
N MET A 308 17.73 7.86 -13.89
CA MET A 308 16.46 7.76 -13.15
C MET A 308 16.63 8.16 -11.68
N ARG A 309 17.71 7.73 -11.02
CA ARG A 309 18.00 8.09 -9.62
C ARG A 309 18.16 9.60 -9.45
N ARG A 310 18.89 10.27 -10.33
CA ARG A 310 19.06 11.75 -10.28
C ARG A 310 17.71 12.45 -10.42
N GLU A 311 16.96 12.11 -11.48
CA GLU A 311 15.65 12.70 -11.74
C GLU A 311 14.68 12.50 -10.57
N ILE A 312 14.59 11.29 -10.00
CA ILE A 312 13.72 10.99 -8.86
C ILE A 312 14.13 11.80 -7.62
N LEU A 313 15.43 11.95 -7.35
CA LEU A 313 15.90 12.74 -6.21
C LEU A 313 15.59 14.22 -6.38
N GLU A 314 15.65 14.74 -7.60
CA GLU A 314 15.23 16.11 -7.93
C GLU A 314 13.72 16.28 -7.75
N GLU A 315 12.90 15.36 -8.27
CA GLU A 315 11.45 15.36 -8.10
C GLU A 315 11.03 15.30 -6.62
N ILE A 316 11.68 14.44 -5.83
CA ILE A 316 11.43 14.33 -4.38
C ILE A 316 11.82 15.64 -3.67
N THR A 317 12.95 16.24 -4.05
CA THR A 317 13.44 17.49 -3.43
C THR A 317 12.51 18.66 -3.74
N ASP A 318 12.08 18.77 -5.00
CA ASP A 318 11.14 19.80 -5.43
C ASP A 318 9.78 19.67 -4.72
N ALA A 319 9.23 18.44 -4.70
CA ALA A 319 7.96 18.16 -4.02
C ALA A 319 8.04 18.47 -2.52
N LEU A 320 9.16 18.15 -1.87
CA LEU A 320 9.40 18.44 -0.46
C LEU A 320 9.49 19.94 -0.18
N GLN A 321 10.29 20.68 -0.97
CA GLN A 321 10.41 22.13 -0.82
C GLN A 321 9.07 22.84 -1.02
N PHE A 322 8.29 22.36 -2.00
CA PHE A 322 6.95 22.87 -2.24
C PHE A 322 6.04 22.66 -1.01
N ALA A 323 5.95 21.43 -0.52
CA ALA A 323 5.04 21.08 0.58
C ALA A 323 5.41 21.75 1.91
N GLU A 324 6.71 21.89 2.20
CA GLU A 324 7.20 22.43 3.47
C GLU A 324 7.19 23.96 3.51
N ARG A 325 7.49 24.64 2.39
CA ARG A 325 7.78 26.08 2.39
C ARG A 325 6.78 26.92 1.59
N GLN A 326 6.12 26.35 0.59
CA GLN A 326 5.29 27.10 -0.36
C GLN A 326 3.80 26.84 -0.15
N ALA A 327 3.43 25.63 0.29
CA ALA A 327 2.05 25.29 0.50
C ALA A 327 1.48 26.01 1.76
N PRO A 328 0.30 26.61 1.70
CA PRO A 328 -0.31 27.29 2.82
C PRO A 328 -0.71 26.32 3.93
N LYS A 329 -0.74 26.79 5.17
CA LYS A 329 -1.34 26.05 6.28
C LYS A 329 -2.87 25.98 6.10
N PRO A 330 -3.54 24.88 6.50
CA PRO A 330 -4.98 24.82 6.45
C PRO A 330 -5.59 25.84 7.43
N PRO A 331 -6.68 26.51 7.05
CA PRO A 331 -7.42 27.35 7.97
C PRO A 331 -7.93 26.54 9.16
N LEU A 332 -7.87 27.07 10.38
CA LEU A 332 -8.31 26.35 11.58
C LEU A 332 -9.78 25.90 11.49
N HIS A 333 -10.65 26.73 10.91
CA HIS A 333 -12.06 26.38 10.73
C HIS A 333 -12.29 25.20 9.78
N SER A 334 -11.33 24.88 8.89
CA SER A 334 -11.46 23.77 7.94
C SER A 334 -11.66 22.41 8.62
N MET A 335 -11.32 22.27 9.91
CA MET A 335 -11.56 21.02 10.65
C MET A 335 -13.05 20.75 10.95
N PHE A 336 -13.92 21.75 10.83
CA PHE A 336 -15.37 21.64 11.04
C PHE A 336 -16.17 21.59 9.72
N GLU A 337 -15.51 21.75 8.57
CA GLU A 337 -16.14 21.82 7.25
C GLU A 337 -16.23 20.45 6.57
N ASP A 338 -17.10 20.36 5.55
CA ASP A 338 -17.18 19.27 4.55
C ASP A 338 -17.58 17.87 5.06
N VAL A 339 -17.89 17.70 6.34
CA VAL A 339 -18.29 16.38 6.88
C VAL A 339 -19.80 16.23 6.89
N TYR A 340 -20.52 17.28 7.26
CA TYR A 340 -21.98 17.32 7.35
C TYR A 340 -22.54 18.45 6.49
N SER A 341 -23.74 18.26 5.92
CA SER A 341 -24.47 19.35 5.23
C SER A 341 -24.83 20.47 6.22
N ASP A 342 -25.22 20.08 7.43
CA ASP A 342 -25.50 20.98 8.55
C ASP A 342 -24.59 20.61 9.72
N VAL A 343 -23.78 21.54 10.19
CA VAL A 343 -22.86 21.30 11.29
C VAL A 343 -23.65 20.94 12.55
N PRO A 344 -23.44 19.74 13.17
CA PRO A 344 -24.13 19.34 14.39
C PRO A 344 -23.82 20.28 15.56
N TRP A 345 -24.74 20.35 16.54
CA TRP A 345 -24.63 21.26 17.68
C TRP A 345 -23.30 21.12 18.44
N HIS A 346 -22.83 19.89 18.67
CA HIS A 346 -21.59 19.61 19.40
C HIS A 346 -20.34 20.12 18.65
N LEU A 347 -20.34 20.08 17.32
CA LEU A 347 -19.22 20.64 16.52
C LEU A 347 -19.28 22.16 16.52
N ARG A 348 -20.47 22.77 16.54
CA ARG A 348 -20.63 24.26 16.76
C ARG A 348 -20.09 24.71 18.11
N GLU A 349 -20.34 23.94 19.17
CA GLU A 349 -19.76 24.22 20.51
C GLU A 349 -18.23 24.13 20.48
N GLN A 350 -17.67 23.09 19.87
CA GLN A 350 -16.21 22.92 19.73
C GLN A 350 -15.59 24.04 18.90
N GLN A 351 -16.25 24.47 17.83
CA GLN A 351 -15.82 25.61 17.03
C GLN A 351 -15.81 26.89 17.83
N ALA A 352 -16.89 27.19 18.56
CA ALA A 352 -16.99 28.38 19.40
C ALA A 352 -15.94 28.38 20.52
N ALA A 353 -15.65 27.21 21.12
CA ALA A 353 -14.59 27.07 22.12
C ALA A 353 -13.20 27.35 21.52
N LEU A 354 -12.91 26.84 20.31
CA LEU A 354 -11.67 27.13 19.58
C LEU A 354 -11.55 28.64 19.27
N ASP A 355 -12.62 29.27 18.81
CA ASP A 355 -12.64 30.71 18.50
C ASP A 355 -12.34 31.56 19.75
N ALA A 356 -12.92 31.18 20.90
CA ALA A 356 -12.63 31.85 22.17
C ALA A 356 -11.18 31.69 22.61
N GLU A 357 -10.57 30.50 22.41
CA GLU A 357 -9.15 30.28 22.71
C GLU A 357 -8.25 31.07 21.76
N ILE A 358 -8.58 31.14 20.47
CA ILE A 358 -7.81 31.92 19.48
C ILE A 358 -7.89 33.42 19.81
N ALA A 359 -9.09 33.94 20.19
CA ALA A 359 -9.27 35.32 20.58
C ALA A 359 -8.44 35.69 21.82
N LYS A 360 -8.31 34.77 22.78
CA LYS A 360 -7.58 34.96 24.03
C LYS A 360 -6.06 34.82 23.88
N HIS A 361 -5.60 33.91 23.09
CA HIS A 361 -4.17 33.49 23.05
C HIS A 361 -3.50 33.69 21.70
N GLY A 362 -4.22 34.12 20.67
CA GLY A 362 -3.82 34.12 19.28
C GLY A 362 -3.79 32.71 18.69
N PRO A 363 -3.71 32.58 17.35
CA PRO A 363 -3.58 31.29 16.71
C PRO A 363 -2.20 30.71 17.08
N LYS A 364 -2.14 29.75 17.99
CA LYS A 364 -0.92 28.99 18.28
C LYS A 364 -0.61 28.13 17.05
N GLY A 365 0.14 28.70 16.12
CA GLY A 365 0.71 27.90 15.02
C GLY A 365 1.66 26.88 15.63
N GLY A 366 1.44 25.59 15.34
CA GLY A 366 2.37 24.55 15.71
C GLY A 366 3.80 24.89 15.19
N HIS A 367 4.76 24.57 15.98
CA HIS A 367 6.19 24.66 15.68
C HIS A 367 6.58 23.77 14.51
#